data_15e5a4b89bafeb32b072b993c5284171
#
_entry.id   15e5a4b89bafeb32b072b993c5284171
#
_cell.length_a   1.000
_cell.length_b   1.000
_cell.length_c   1.000
_cell.angle_alpha   90.00
_cell.angle_beta   90.00
_cell.angle_gamma   90.00
#
_symmetry.space_group_name_H-M   'P 1'
#
loop_
_entity.id
_entity.type
_entity.pdbx_description
1 polymer ?
#
loop_
_entity_poly.entity_id
_entity_poly.type
_entity_poly.pdbx_seq_one_letter_code
_entity_poly.pdbx_strand_id
1 'polypeptide(L)'
;MGESIAFIPCRINSRLLVDAIPHALVPTNSRTLLESYDVILDCTDNPATRYLLSDTAVSLGKPLVSGAAQRFDGQLCTYNLGPDGPCYRCLFPRPPTPEAAPSCEVTGILGAVTGVIGCLQALEAIRVIVGLHGKSLSIQFGFQK
;
A
#
# COMPACT_ATOMS: atom_id res chain seq x y z
N MET A 1 -0.83 6.45 -19.20
CA MET A 1 -1.17 5.35 -18.29
C MET A 1 -2.06 5.79 -17.12
N GLY A 2 -1.90 6.99 -16.55
CA GLY A 2 -2.72 7.49 -15.44
C GLY A 2 -4.20 7.71 -15.76
N GLU A 3 -4.55 8.16 -16.96
CA GLU A 3 -5.94 8.44 -17.36
C GLU A 3 -6.82 7.17 -17.40
N SER A 4 -6.26 6.01 -17.77
CA SER A 4 -7.02 4.75 -17.82
C SER A 4 -7.45 4.26 -16.43
N ILE A 5 -6.65 4.51 -15.39
CA ILE A 5 -6.93 4.04 -14.02
C ILE A 5 -8.05 4.88 -13.38
N ALA A 6 -8.09 6.18 -13.64
CA ALA A 6 -9.14 7.06 -13.13
C ALA A 6 -10.50 6.82 -13.80
N PHE A 7 -10.51 6.39 -15.06
CA PHE A 7 -11.72 6.22 -15.87
C PHE A 7 -12.65 5.11 -15.34
N ILE A 8 -12.11 3.97 -14.90
CA ILE A 8 -12.93 2.82 -14.47
C ILE A 8 -13.74 3.11 -13.20
N PRO A 9 -13.16 3.64 -12.09
CA PRO A 9 -13.91 3.97 -10.89
C PRO A 9 -15.02 4.98 -11.13
N CYS A 10 -14.78 6.00 -11.96
CA CYS A 10 -15.79 7.01 -12.30
C CYS A 10 -16.96 6.45 -13.11
N ARG A 11 -16.77 5.39 -13.89
CA ARG A 11 -17.88 4.70 -14.60
C ARG A 11 -18.73 3.88 -13.64
N ILE A 12 -18.16 3.32 -12.59
CA ILE A 12 -18.90 2.53 -11.57
C ILE A 12 -19.67 3.48 -10.65
N ASN A 13 -19.06 4.59 -10.25
CA ASN A 13 -19.68 5.61 -9.40
C ASN A 13 -19.31 7.02 -9.93
N SER A 14 -20.23 7.65 -10.62
CA SER A 14 -20.03 8.98 -11.21
C SER A 14 -19.87 10.13 -10.20
N ARG A 15 -20.15 9.88 -8.91
CA ARG A 15 -19.94 10.87 -7.84
C ARG A 15 -18.55 10.77 -7.21
N LEU A 16 -17.74 9.80 -7.62
CA LEU A 16 -16.40 9.64 -7.11
C LEU A 16 -15.47 10.71 -7.71
N LEU A 17 -14.74 11.41 -6.85
CA LEU A 17 -13.69 12.32 -7.25
C LEU A 17 -12.36 11.54 -7.25
N VAL A 18 -11.68 11.53 -8.38
CA VAL A 18 -10.40 10.84 -8.56
C VAL A 18 -9.39 11.81 -9.14
N ASP A 19 -8.33 12.08 -8.39
CA ASP A 19 -7.20 12.88 -8.86
C ASP A 19 -6.08 11.94 -9.33
N ALA A 20 -5.85 11.91 -10.64
CA ALA A 20 -4.76 11.14 -11.23
C ALA A 20 -3.48 11.99 -11.25
N ILE A 21 -2.48 11.60 -10.47
CA ILE A 21 -1.19 12.29 -10.38
C ILE A 21 -0.17 11.59 -11.28
N PRO A 22 0.23 12.19 -12.44
CA PRO A 22 1.09 11.53 -13.42
C PRO A 22 2.59 11.64 -13.09
N HIS A 23 2.92 11.85 -11.84
CA HIS A 23 4.31 12.04 -11.39
C HIS A 23 4.71 10.96 -10.39
N ALA A 24 5.99 10.60 -10.42
CA ALA A 24 6.54 9.69 -9.41
C ALA A 24 6.48 10.31 -8.01
N LEU A 25 6.17 9.48 -7.02
CA LEU A 25 6.30 9.86 -5.62
C LEU A 25 7.79 9.91 -5.27
N VAL A 26 8.24 11.07 -4.80
CA VAL A 26 9.62 11.32 -4.38
C VAL A 26 9.65 12.05 -3.04
N PRO A 27 10.76 12.06 -2.29
CA PRO A 27 10.82 12.70 -0.97
C PRO A 27 10.39 14.17 -0.96
N THR A 28 10.62 14.89 -2.06
CA THR A 28 10.30 16.32 -2.16
C THR A 28 8.81 16.61 -2.36
N ASN A 29 8.01 15.66 -2.83
CA ASN A 29 6.58 15.86 -3.09
C ASN A 29 5.67 14.96 -2.21
N SER A 30 6.21 13.94 -1.56
CA SER A 30 5.43 12.92 -0.85
C SER A 30 4.52 13.52 0.23
N ARG A 31 5.04 14.46 1.02
CA ARG A 31 4.27 15.11 2.07
C ARG A 31 3.09 15.90 1.50
N THR A 32 3.35 16.79 0.54
CA THR A 32 2.31 17.62 -0.08
C THR A 32 1.24 16.81 -0.78
N LEU A 33 1.63 15.70 -1.43
CA LEU A 33 0.68 14.82 -2.13
C LEU A 33 -0.19 14.02 -1.17
N LEU A 34 0.30 13.67 0.03
CA LEU A 34 -0.40 12.77 0.95
C LEU A 34 -1.08 13.47 2.12
N GLU A 35 -0.77 14.74 2.39
CA GLU A 35 -1.28 15.44 3.58
C GLU A 35 -2.79 15.66 3.59
N SER A 36 -3.46 15.71 2.42
CA SER A 36 -4.90 15.91 2.30
C SER A 36 -5.73 14.63 2.46
N TYR A 37 -5.11 13.45 2.49
CA TYR A 37 -5.81 12.17 2.57
C TYR A 37 -5.80 11.63 4.00
N ASP A 38 -6.85 10.91 4.41
CA ASP A 38 -7.00 10.35 5.75
C ASP A 38 -6.36 8.96 5.89
N VAL A 39 -6.31 8.20 4.82
CA VAL A 39 -5.75 6.85 4.76
C VAL A 39 -4.89 6.72 3.50
N ILE A 40 -3.72 6.10 3.65
CA ILE A 40 -2.80 5.85 2.55
C ILE A 40 -2.84 4.36 2.21
N LEU A 41 -2.96 4.02 0.93
CA LEU A 41 -2.86 2.64 0.44
C LEU A 41 -1.57 2.49 -0.38
N ASP A 42 -0.74 1.52 0.02
CA ASP A 42 0.47 1.15 -0.71
C ASP A 42 0.17 -0.06 -1.60
N CYS A 43 0.13 0.19 -2.90
CA CYS A 43 -0.01 -0.83 -3.95
C CYS A 43 1.25 -0.92 -4.81
N THR A 44 2.39 -0.47 -4.30
CA THR A 44 3.65 -0.42 -5.03
C THR A 44 4.37 -1.76 -5.01
N ASP A 45 5.21 -1.97 -5.99
CA ASP A 45 5.97 -3.21 -6.20
C ASP A 45 7.47 -3.06 -5.91
N ASN A 46 7.87 -1.94 -5.32
CA ASN A 46 9.27 -1.70 -5.01
C ASN A 46 9.49 -1.24 -3.55
N PRO A 47 10.55 -1.73 -2.89
CA PRO A 47 10.84 -1.40 -1.50
C PRO A 47 11.11 0.09 -1.26
N ALA A 48 11.78 0.78 -2.17
CA ALA A 48 12.16 2.19 -1.97
C ALA A 48 10.91 3.07 -1.82
N THR A 49 9.91 2.92 -2.69
CA THR A 49 8.64 3.64 -2.60
C THR A 49 7.86 3.25 -1.34
N ARG A 50 7.90 1.98 -0.94
CA ARG A 50 7.24 1.50 0.27
C ARG A 50 7.83 2.13 1.53
N TYR A 51 9.15 2.24 1.64
CA TYR A 51 9.80 2.96 2.73
C TYR A 51 9.42 4.44 2.73
N LEU A 52 9.42 5.09 1.57
CA LEU A 52 9.03 6.50 1.45
C LEU A 52 7.57 6.72 1.89
N LEU A 53 6.63 5.88 1.44
CA LEU A 53 5.23 5.94 1.86
C LEU A 53 5.09 5.79 3.38
N SER A 54 5.77 4.80 3.96
CA SER A 54 5.73 4.56 5.41
C SER A 54 6.30 5.73 6.20
N ASP A 55 7.47 6.24 5.81
CA ASP A 55 8.10 7.38 6.50
C ASP A 55 7.21 8.64 6.41
N THR A 56 6.59 8.87 5.25
CA THR A 56 5.67 9.99 5.06
C THR A 56 4.38 9.79 5.88
N ALA A 57 3.80 8.59 5.88
CA ALA A 57 2.60 8.28 6.66
C ALA A 57 2.84 8.50 8.17
N VAL A 58 3.98 8.06 8.70
CA VAL A 58 4.38 8.30 10.09
C VAL A 58 4.52 9.80 10.36
N SER A 59 5.19 10.54 9.48
CA SER A 59 5.38 12.00 9.65
C SER A 59 4.07 12.80 9.62
N LEU A 60 3.04 12.26 8.97
CA LEU A 60 1.70 12.84 8.87
C LEU A 60 0.73 12.28 9.92
N GLY A 61 1.13 11.27 10.70
CA GLY A 61 0.27 10.60 11.67
C GLY A 61 -0.90 9.82 11.02
N LYS A 62 -0.71 9.31 9.79
CA LYS A 62 -1.78 8.66 9.01
C LYS A 62 -1.57 7.16 8.92
N PRO A 63 -2.66 6.37 8.96
CA PRO A 63 -2.57 4.93 8.75
C PRO A 63 -2.18 4.61 7.31
N LEU A 64 -1.37 3.55 7.16
CA LEU A 64 -0.91 3.03 5.88
C LEU A 64 -1.35 1.57 5.75
N VAL A 65 -2.21 1.27 4.79
CA VAL A 65 -2.61 -0.10 4.43
C VAL A 65 -1.75 -0.56 3.25
N SER A 66 -0.83 -1.47 3.50
CA SER A 66 0.14 -1.93 2.51
C SER A 66 -0.16 -3.35 2.06
N GLY A 67 -0.38 -3.53 0.76
CA GLY A 67 -0.53 -4.82 0.09
C GLY A 67 0.70 -5.12 -0.77
N ALA A 68 1.15 -6.37 -0.74
CA ALA A 68 2.24 -6.86 -1.59
C ALA A 68 1.93 -8.27 -2.09
N ALA A 69 2.36 -8.56 -3.30
CA ALA A 69 2.27 -9.89 -3.86
C ALA A 69 3.55 -10.19 -4.65
N GLN A 70 4.05 -11.41 -4.56
CA GLN A 70 5.20 -11.89 -5.30
C GLN A 70 5.04 -13.39 -5.57
N ARG A 71 5.18 -13.83 -6.81
CA ARG A 71 4.95 -15.21 -7.21
C ARG A 71 3.56 -15.71 -6.78
N PHE A 72 3.50 -16.61 -5.80
CA PHE A 72 2.28 -17.17 -5.20
C PHE A 72 2.02 -16.64 -3.79
N ASP A 73 2.87 -15.73 -3.28
CA ASP A 73 2.81 -15.23 -1.92
C ASP A 73 2.15 -13.86 -1.89
N GLY A 74 1.37 -13.59 -0.86
CA GLY A 74 0.71 -12.33 -0.62
C GLY A 74 0.89 -11.86 0.82
N GLN A 75 1.03 -10.56 0.99
CA GLN A 75 1.13 -9.89 2.29
C GLN A 75 0.17 -8.71 2.34
N LEU A 76 -0.47 -8.54 3.48
CA LEU A 76 -1.25 -7.36 3.83
C LEU A 76 -0.89 -6.95 5.24
N CYS A 77 -0.63 -5.68 5.44
CA CYS A 77 -0.38 -5.14 6.77
C CYS A 77 -0.87 -3.70 6.87
N THR A 78 -1.47 -3.36 8.01
CA THR A 78 -1.83 -1.98 8.35
C THR A 78 -0.79 -1.43 9.30
N TYR A 79 -0.12 -0.37 8.88
CA TYR A 79 0.93 0.33 9.61
C TYR A 79 0.43 1.65 10.18
N ASN A 80 1.09 2.12 11.25
CA ASN A 80 0.84 3.43 11.87
C ASN A 80 -0.64 3.63 12.24
N LEU A 81 -1.31 2.56 12.70
CA LEU A 81 -2.70 2.59 13.11
C LEU A 81 -2.80 2.85 14.61
N GLY A 82 -3.25 4.05 14.97
CA GLY A 82 -3.26 4.50 16.36
C GLY A 82 -1.87 4.85 16.91
N PRO A 83 -1.79 5.27 18.20
CA PRO A 83 -0.55 5.80 18.77
C PRO A 83 0.57 4.76 18.92
N ASP A 84 0.21 3.48 19.09
CA ASP A 84 1.16 2.38 19.29
C ASP A 84 1.29 1.47 18.07
N GLY A 85 0.71 1.86 16.93
CA GLY A 85 0.76 1.07 15.70
C GLY A 85 2.18 1.01 15.13
N PRO A 86 2.72 -0.19 14.82
CA PRO A 86 4.06 -0.30 14.25
C PRO A 86 4.10 0.32 12.86
N CYS A 87 5.22 0.96 12.52
CA CYS A 87 5.48 1.38 11.14
C CYS A 87 6.19 0.27 10.35
N TYR A 88 6.35 0.48 9.03
CA TYR A 88 7.05 -0.49 8.18
C TYR A 88 8.49 -0.75 8.67
N ARG A 89 9.20 0.29 9.14
CA ARG A 89 10.56 0.14 9.68
C ARG A 89 10.62 -0.63 11.00
N CYS A 90 9.54 -0.71 11.75
CA CYS A 90 9.51 -1.54 12.95
C CYS A 90 9.63 -3.04 12.61
N LEU A 91 9.06 -3.46 11.48
CA LEU A 91 9.13 -4.84 11.00
C LEU A 91 10.33 -5.07 10.07
N PHE A 92 10.67 -4.08 9.26
CA PHE A 92 11.76 -4.13 8.27
C PHE A 92 12.73 -2.97 8.48
N PRO A 93 13.58 -3.02 9.53
CA PRO A 93 14.44 -1.89 9.91
C PRO A 93 15.53 -1.57 8.87
N ARG A 94 15.92 -2.55 8.07
CA ARG A 94 16.97 -2.39 7.05
C ARG A 94 16.37 -2.59 5.67
N PRO A 95 16.47 -1.59 4.77
CA PRO A 95 16.12 -1.79 3.38
C PRO A 95 16.94 -2.94 2.78
N PRO A 96 16.29 -3.82 1.98
CA PRO A 96 17.01 -4.86 1.27
C PRO A 96 17.95 -4.24 0.23
N THR A 97 19.04 -4.93 -0.07
CA THR A 97 19.86 -4.56 -1.23
C THR A 97 19.11 -4.81 -2.54
N PRO A 98 19.42 -4.11 -3.64
CA PRO A 98 18.75 -4.33 -4.92
C PRO A 98 18.75 -5.80 -5.37
N GLU A 99 19.85 -6.52 -5.07
CA GLU A 99 20.01 -7.93 -5.42
C GLU A 99 19.10 -8.84 -4.56
N ALA A 100 18.83 -8.45 -3.32
CA ALA A 100 18.00 -9.23 -2.38
C ALA A 100 16.50 -9.01 -2.57
N ALA A 101 16.11 -7.95 -3.28
CA ALA A 101 14.70 -7.64 -3.57
C ALA A 101 14.50 -7.40 -5.08
N PRO A 102 14.58 -8.44 -5.90
CA PRO A 102 14.31 -8.30 -7.33
C PRO A 102 12.86 -7.82 -7.53
N SER A 103 12.68 -6.98 -8.54
CA SER A 103 11.36 -6.44 -8.89
C SER A 103 10.37 -7.54 -9.28
N CYS A 104 9.08 -7.26 -9.17
CA CYS A 104 8.03 -8.17 -9.63
C CYS A 104 8.12 -8.49 -11.13
N GLU A 105 8.71 -7.61 -11.94
CA GLU A 105 8.99 -7.87 -13.36
C GLU A 105 9.94 -9.04 -13.56
N VAL A 106 10.93 -9.20 -12.67
CA VAL A 106 11.93 -10.29 -12.75
C VAL A 106 11.38 -11.60 -12.16
N THR A 107 10.65 -11.52 -11.04
CA THR A 107 10.20 -12.70 -10.31
C THR A 107 8.86 -13.25 -10.79
N GLY A 108 8.08 -12.41 -11.45
CA GLY A 108 6.70 -12.72 -11.83
C GLY A 108 5.73 -12.68 -10.66
N ILE A 109 4.44 -12.62 -11.00
CA ILE A 109 3.34 -12.53 -10.04
C ILE A 109 2.11 -13.25 -10.59
N LEU A 110 1.43 -14.05 -9.75
CA LEU A 110 0.16 -14.64 -10.15
C LEU A 110 -0.96 -13.60 -9.93
N GLY A 111 -1.66 -13.21 -11.01
CA GLY A 111 -2.72 -12.19 -10.96
C GLY A 111 -3.84 -12.50 -9.96
N ALA A 112 -4.13 -13.78 -9.71
CA ALA A 112 -5.10 -14.18 -8.69
C ALA A 112 -4.66 -13.76 -7.27
N VAL A 113 -3.36 -13.88 -6.95
CA VAL A 113 -2.81 -13.43 -5.66
C VAL A 113 -2.96 -11.93 -5.51
N THR A 114 -2.58 -11.17 -6.55
CA THR A 114 -2.74 -9.72 -6.56
C THR A 114 -4.20 -9.30 -6.37
N GLY A 115 -5.15 -10.02 -7.04
CA GLY A 115 -6.59 -9.76 -6.90
C GLY A 115 -7.09 -9.98 -5.48
N VAL A 116 -6.69 -11.08 -4.84
CA VAL A 116 -7.08 -11.39 -3.45
C VAL A 116 -6.50 -10.36 -2.48
N ILE A 117 -5.21 -10.02 -2.60
CA ILE A 117 -4.58 -9.00 -1.76
C ILE A 117 -5.24 -7.64 -1.95
N GLY A 118 -5.54 -7.23 -3.18
CA GLY A 118 -6.22 -5.97 -3.46
C GLY A 118 -7.62 -5.88 -2.84
N CYS A 119 -8.40 -6.97 -2.88
CA CYS A 119 -9.70 -7.04 -2.23
C CYS A 119 -9.59 -6.95 -0.70
N LEU A 120 -8.64 -7.67 -0.11
CA LEU A 120 -8.39 -7.63 1.33
C LEU A 120 -7.88 -6.25 1.77
N GLN A 121 -7.02 -5.63 0.98
CA GLN A 121 -6.50 -4.28 1.22
C GLN A 121 -7.63 -3.24 1.19
N ALA A 122 -8.53 -3.33 0.22
CA ALA A 122 -9.71 -2.46 0.14
C ALA A 122 -10.63 -2.63 1.35
N LEU A 123 -10.89 -3.89 1.76
CA LEU A 123 -11.69 -4.18 2.95
C LEU A 123 -11.06 -3.60 4.22
N GLU A 124 -9.74 -3.74 4.37
CA GLU A 124 -9.04 -3.20 5.53
C GLU A 124 -9.05 -1.66 5.54
N ALA A 125 -8.88 -1.02 4.39
CA ALA A 125 -9.01 0.42 4.26
C ALA A 125 -10.41 0.91 4.69
N ILE A 126 -11.47 0.21 4.28
CA ILE A 126 -12.84 0.52 4.71
C ILE A 126 -12.96 0.38 6.24
N ARG A 127 -12.43 -0.70 6.84
CA ARG A 127 -12.45 -0.89 8.30
C ARG A 127 -11.76 0.26 9.04
N VAL A 128 -10.62 0.71 8.53
CA VAL A 128 -9.90 1.87 9.08
C VAL A 128 -10.76 3.13 8.99
N ILE A 129 -11.35 3.41 7.84
CA ILE A 129 -12.19 4.60 7.59
C ILE A 129 -13.41 4.64 8.50
N VAL A 130 -14.09 3.50 8.69
CA VAL A 130 -15.32 3.44 9.53
C VAL A 130 -15.02 3.23 11.02
N GLY A 131 -13.76 3.22 11.43
CA GLY A 131 -13.37 3.06 12.84
C GLY A 131 -13.56 1.65 13.40
N LEU A 132 -13.76 0.63 12.58
CA LEU A 132 -13.91 -0.78 12.99
C LEU A 132 -12.55 -1.50 13.13
N HIS A 133 -11.50 -0.77 13.46
CA HIS A 133 -10.17 -1.29 13.66
C HIS A 133 -9.89 -1.45 15.17
N GLY A 134 -9.64 -2.69 15.62
CA GLY A 134 -9.18 -2.93 17.01
C GLY A 134 -7.66 -2.83 17.10
N LYS A 135 -6.96 -3.77 16.49
CA LYS A 135 -5.48 -3.82 16.38
C LYS A 135 -5.08 -3.86 14.91
N SER A 136 -3.83 -3.46 14.63
CA SER A 136 -3.22 -3.58 13.31
C SER A 136 -3.41 -5.00 12.76
N LEU A 137 -3.95 -5.10 11.55
CA LEU A 137 -4.12 -6.37 10.85
C LEU A 137 -2.85 -6.69 10.08
N SER A 138 -2.33 -7.89 10.25
CA SER A 138 -1.27 -8.45 9.42
C SER A 138 -1.71 -9.81 8.93
N ILE A 139 -1.76 -9.98 7.62
CA ILE A 139 -2.07 -11.25 6.95
C ILE A 139 -0.91 -11.57 6.02
N GLN A 140 -0.44 -12.80 6.12
CA GLN A 140 0.49 -13.38 5.16
C GLN A 140 -0.04 -14.73 4.72
N PHE A 141 -0.09 -14.98 3.43
CA PHE A 141 -0.37 -16.29 2.90
C PHE A 141 0.62 -16.63 1.79
N GLY A 142 0.93 -17.92 1.67
CA GLY A 142 1.81 -18.44 0.65
C GLY A 142 1.67 -19.94 0.55
N PHE A 143 2.09 -20.49 -0.57
CA PHE A 143 2.18 -21.92 -0.75
C PHE A 143 3.58 -22.38 -0.32
N GLN A 144 3.68 -22.95 0.87
CA GLN A 144 4.91 -23.69 1.26
C GLN A 144 5.06 -24.89 0.35
N LYS A 145 6.25 -25.03 -0.25
CA LYS A 145 6.66 -26.25 -0.94
C LYS A 145 7.13 -27.29 0.05
#